data_32ddb83c726efff846d86a88ef9926d4
#
_entry.id   32ddb83c726efff846d86a88ef9926d4
#
_cell.length_a   1.000
_cell.length_b   1.000
_cell.length_c   1.000
_cell.angle_alpha   90.00
_cell.angle_beta   90.00
_cell.angle_gamma   90.00
#
_symmetry.space_group_name_H-M   'P 1'
#
loop_
_entity.id
_entity.type
_entity.pdbx_description
1 polymer ?
#
loop_
_entity_poly.entity_id
_entity_poly.type
_entity_poly.pdbx_seq_one_letter_code
_entity_poly.pdbx_strand_id
1 'polypeptide(L)'
;MNKKLIKTAIDMRRKSHSPYSNYRVGAAVETVSGKIIGGCNVESSSYGLTCCAERVALYSAISEGHGNFKSMAISTENGGMPCGACRQVIWDLCNDIKIYISKSFFRVI
;
A
#
# COMPACT_ATOMS: atom_id res chain seq x y z
N MET A 1 -1.36 -7.62 15.65
CA MET A 1 -1.67 -7.31 14.25
C MET A 1 -2.86 -6.36 14.18
N ASN A 2 -2.76 -5.31 13.40
CA ASN A 2 -3.84 -4.32 13.30
C ASN A 2 -4.85 -4.73 12.22
N LYS A 3 -6.01 -5.20 12.64
CA LYS A 3 -7.07 -5.64 11.71
C LYS A 3 -7.61 -4.48 10.87
N LYS A 4 -7.68 -3.28 11.43
CA LYS A 4 -8.15 -2.10 10.71
C LYS A 4 -7.19 -1.73 9.57
N LEU A 5 -5.89 -1.87 9.79
CA LEU A 5 -4.88 -1.61 8.78
C LEU A 5 -5.08 -2.55 7.57
N ILE A 6 -5.24 -3.83 7.85
CA ILE A 6 -5.45 -4.84 6.80
C ILE A 6 -6.76 -4.60 6.07
N LYS A 7 -7.84 -4.31 6.81
CA LYS A 7 -9.13 -4.02 6.20
C LYS A 7 -9.06 -2.80 5.29
N THR A 8 -8.35 -1.76 5.70
CA THR A 8 -8.19 -0.55 4.88
C THR A 8 -7.46 -0.89 3.57
N ALA A 9 -6.41 -1.71 3.62
CA ALA A 9 -5.70 -2.13 2.41
C ALA A 9 -6.64 -2.91 1.47
N ILE A 10 -7.46 -3.81 2.02
CA ILE A 10 -8.42 -4.59 1.24
C ILE A 10 -9.46 -3.66 0.59
N ASP A 11 -9.98 -2.71 1.35
CA ASP A 11 -10.98 -1.77 0.84
C ASP A 11 -10.39 -0.87 -0.26
N MET A 12 -9.14 -0.45 -0.11
CA MET A 12 -8.48 0.38 -1.11
C MET A 12 -8.28 -0.32 -2.45
N ARG A 13 -8.19 -1.65 -2.45
CA ARG A 13 -8.11 -2.42 -3.71
C ARG A 13 -9.26 -2.11 -4.65
N ARG A 14 -10.44 -1.87 -4.10
CA ARG A 14 -11.64 -1.58 -4.90
C ARG A 14 -11.55 -0.27 -5.65
N LYS A 15 -10.70 0.65 -5.17
CA LYS A 15 -10.52 1.97 -5.76
C LYS A 15 -9.40 2.01 -6.80
N SER A 16 -8.72 0.90 -7.00
CA SER A 16 -7.61 0.79 -7.95
C SER A 16 -8.02 1.22 -9.36
N HIS A 17 -7.16 2.01 -9.98
CA HIS A 17 -7.28 2.37 -11.39
C HIS A 17 -6.25 1.56 -12.18
N SER A 18 -6.65 0.38 -12.64
CA SER A 18 -5.76 -0.56 -13.31
C SER A 18 -6.34 -1.07 -14.65
N PRO A 19 -6.60 -0.14 -15.60
CA PRO A 19 -7.24 -0.51 -16.87
C PRO A 19 -6.33 -1.31 -17.81
N TYR A 20 -5.03 -1.30 -17.60
CA TYR A 20 -4.07 -1.97 -18.48
C TYR A 20 -3.75 -3.38 -18.02
N SER A 21 -3.44 -3.57 -16.73
CA SER A 21 -3.06 -4.88 -16.19
C SER A 21 -4.24 -5.64 -15.59
N ASN A 22 -5.27 -4.93 -15.21
CA ASN A 22 -6.39 -5.46 -14.42
C ASN A 22 -5.91 -6.09 -13.10
N TYR A 23 -4.72 -5.70 -12.63
CA TYR A 23 -4.15 -6.18 -11.38
C TYR A 23 -4.33 -5.11 -10.31
N ARG A 24 -5.32 -5.33 -9.43
CA ARG A 24 -5.69 -4.35 -8.41
C ARG A 24 -4.90 -4.57 -7.14
N VAL A 25 -4.35 -3.49 -6.61
CA VAL A 25 -3.57 -3.50 -5.38
C VAL A 25 -4.08 -2.41 -4.45
N GLY A 26 -4.26 -2.76 -3.19
CA GLY A 26 -4.55 -1.79 -2.14
C GLY A 26 -3.45 -1.83 -1.10
N ALA A 27 -3.19 -0.70 -0.47
CA ALA A 27 -2.22 -0.61 0.59
C ALA A 27 -2.71 0.34 1.66
N ALA A 28 -2.20 0.18 2.86
CA ALA A 28 -2.45 1.10 3.95
C ALA A 28 -1.20 1.17 4.82
N VAL A 29 -0.92 2.35 5.33
CA VAL A 29 0.22 2.55 6.23
C VAL A 29 -0.30 3.09 7.56
N GLU A 30 0.26 2.57 8.65
CA GLU A 30 -0.06 3.02 10.00
C GLU A 30 1.06 3.88 10.54
N THR A 31 0.72 5.08 11.00
CA THR A 31 1.68 5.97 11.65
C THR A 31 1.90 5.54 13.10
N VAL A 32 3.00 6.00 13.69
CA VAL A 32 3.28 5.75 15.10
C VAL A 32 2.18 6.32 16.00
N SER A 33 1.51 7.38 15.57
CA SER A 33 0.41 7.99 16.32
C SER A 33 -0.91 7.24 16.17
N GLY A 34 -0.99 6.21 15.31
CA GLY A 34 -2.18 5.40 15.13
C GLY A 34 -3.06 5.78 13.95
N LYS A 35 -2.66 6.73 13.14
CA LYS A 35 -3.40 7.09 11.91
C LYS A 35 -3.18 6.04 10.84
N ILE A 36 -4.23 5.75 10.08
CA ILE A 36 -4.17 4.80 8.97
C ILE A 36 -4.50 5.54 7.68
N ILE A 37 -3.58 5.50 6.72
CA ILE A 37 -3.74 6.16 5.43
C ILE A 37 -3.69 5.11 4.34
N GLY A 38 -4.70 5.08 3.48
CA GLY A 38 -4.80 4.09 2.41
C GLY A 38 -4.31 4.63 1.07
N GLY A 39 -4.01 3.70 0.17
CA GLY A 39 -3.67 3.98 -1.21
C GLY A 39 -4.00 2.80 -2.11
N CYS A 40 -4.15 3.07 -3.38
CA CYS A 40 -4.37 2.03 -4.39
C CYS A 40 -3.45 2.31 -5.58
N ASN A 41 -3.21 1.29 -6.40
CA ASN A 41 -2.39 1.51 -7.59
C ASN A 41 -3.16 2.30 -8.63
N VAL A 42 -2.44 3.20 -9.31
CA VAL A 42 -2.99 4.04 -10.38
C VAL A 42 -2.09 3.88 -11.59
N GLU A 43 -2.64 3.30 -12.65
CA GLU A 43 -1.90 3.00 -13.87
C GLU A 43 -2.00 4.11 -14.88
N SER A 44 -0.90 4.32 -15.59
CA SER A 44 -0.82 5.25 -16.71
C SER A 44 -0.48 4.46 -17.98
N SER A 45 -0.94 4.96 -19.13
CA SER A 45 -0.52 4.43 -20.43
C SER A 45 0.99 4.58 -20.62
N SER A 46 1.60 5.55 -19.96
CA SER A 46 3.05 5.65 -19.87
C SER A 46 3.51 4.89 -18.63
N TYR A 47 4.14 3.73 -18.84
CA TYR A 47 4.47 2.81 -17.75
C TYR A 47 5.25 3.48 -16.61
N GLY A 48 6.17 4.37 -16.94
CA GLY A 48 6.98 5.05 -15.93
C GLY A 48 6.19 5.98 -15.01
N LEU A 49 4.95 6.33 -15.37
CA LEU A 49 4.08 7.18 -14.55
C LEU A 49 3.10 6.38 -13.70
N THR A 50 3.05 5.07 -13.86
CA THR A 50 2.23 4.20 -13.02
C THR A 50 2.73 4.26 -11.58
N CYS A 51 1.81 4.44 -10.63
CA CYS A 51 2.15 4.51 -9.22
C CYS A 51 1.55 3.33 -8.47
N CYS A 52 2.40 2.59 -7.76
CA CYS A 52 1.97 1.44 -6.96
C CYS A 52 1.20 1.89 -5.72
N ALA A 53 0.33 1.02 -5.22
CA ALA A 53 -0.51 1.32 -4.05
C ALA A 53 0.31 1.73 -2.83
N GLU A 54 1.43 1.07 -2.58
CA GLU A 54 2.30 1.37 -1.44
C GLU A 54 2.82 2.80 -1.50
N ARG A 55 3.25 3.23 -2.70
CA ARG A 55 3.73 4.60 -2.88
C ARG A 55 2.61 5.62 -2.75
N VAL A 56 1.42 5.32 -3.27
CA VAL A 56 0.27 6.22 -3.10
C VAL A 56 -0.04 6.41 -1.63
N ALA A 57 -0.07 5.32 -0.85
CA ALA A 57 -0.34 5.41 0.59
C ALA A 57 0.72 6.24 1.31
N LEU A 58 2.00 5.98 1.04
CA LEU A 58 3.11 6.69 1.68
C LEU A 58 3.16 8.16 1.30
N TYR A 59 3.00 8.47 0.01
CA TYR A 59 3.03 9.85 -0.45
C TYR A 59 1.85 10.65 0.09
N SER A 60 0.67 10.03 0.17
CA SER A 60 -0.50 10.66 0.80
C SER A 60 -0.23 10.97 2.27
N ALA A 61 0.35 10.02 2.99
CA ALA A 61 0.68 10.21 4.40
C ALA A 61 1.68 11.36 4.59
N ILE A 62 2.73 11.39 3.78
CA ILE A 62 3.72 12.47 3.84
C ILE A 62 3.05 13.81 3.55
N SER A 63 2.20 13.89 2.52
CA SER A 63 1.54 15.15 2.17
C SER A 63 0.54 15.60 3.23
N GLU A 64 0.05 14.69 4.06
CA GLU A 64 -0.81 15.02 5.20
C GLU A 64 -0.02 15.38 6.46
N GLY A 65 1.31 15.36 6.39
CA GLY A 65 2.17 15.76 7.49
C GLY A 65 2.68 14.63 8.39
N HIS A 66 2.46 13.37 7.99
CA HIS A 66 2.93 12.23 8.78
C HIS A 66 4.32 11.80 8.29
N GLY A 67 5.22 11.51 9.21
CA GLY A 67 6.59 11.15 8.86
C GLY A 67 7.15 9.94 9.60
N ASN A 68 6.41 9.40 10.56
CA ASN A 68 6.85 8.26 11.35
C ASN A 68 5.86 7.11 11.20
N PHE A 69 6.33 6.00 10.66
CA PHE A 69 5.47 4.88 10.30
C PHE A 69 5.80 3.65 11.13
N LYS A 70 4.77 2.87 11.45
CA LYS A 70 4.86 1.70 12.32
C LYS A 70 4.74 0.40 11.53
N SER A 71 3.80 0.34 10.59
CA SER A 71 3.55 -0.86 9.80
C SER A 71 2.80 -0.52 8.53
N MET A 72 2.76 -1.47 7.60
CA MET A 72 2.05 -1.34 6.33
C MET A 72 1.31 -2.63 6.04
N ALA A 73 0.17 -2.54 5.39
CA ALA A 73 -0.54 -3.71 4.86
C ALA A 73 -0.71 -3.54 3.36
N ILE A 74 -0.61 -4.65 2.64
CA ILE A 74 -0.77 -4.70 1.18
C ILE A 74 -1.77 -5.79 0.87
N SER A 75 -2.77 -5.47 0.05
CA SER A 75 -3.77 -6.43 -0.40
C SER A 75 -3.69 -6.58 -1.91
N THR A 76 -3.48 -7.79 -2.37
CA THR A 76 -3.44 -8.13 -3.79
C THR A 76 -4.30 -9.37 -4.04
N GLU A 77 -4.52 -9.68 -5.30
CA GLU A 77 -5.28 -10.85 -5.70
C GLU A 77 -4.58 -12.16 -5.29
N ASN A 78 -3.25 -12.17 -5.35
CA ASN A 78 -2.46 -13.39 -5.13
C ASN A 78 -1.44 -13.28 -4.00
N GLY A 79 -1.47 -12.21 -3.22
CA GLY A 79 -0.51 -12.00 -2.14
C GLY A 79 0.87 -11.58 -2.63
N GLY A 80 0.96 -10.88 -3.76
CA GLY A 80 2.23 -10.44 -4.31
C GLY A 80 3.00 -9.48 -3.41
N MET A 81 4.32 -9.55 -3.48
CA MET A 81 5.23 -8.72 -2.70
C MET A 81 5.42 -7.35 -3.36
N PRO A 82 5.86 -6.33 -2.62
CA PRO A 82 6.19 -5.03 -3.19
C PRO A 82 7.26 -5.13 -4.28
N CYS A 83 7.13 -4.32 -5.32
CA CYS A 83 8.16 -4.24 -6.38
C CYS A 83 9.44 -3.57 -5.84
N GLY A 84 10.50 -3.61 -6.64
CA GLY A 84 11.78 -3.05 -6.25
C GLY A 84 11.72 -1.55 -5.93
N ALA A 85 10.99 -0.78 -6.76
CA ALA A 85 10.82 0.66 -6.53
C ALA A 85 10.08 0.93 -5.22
N CYS A 86 9.03 0.13 -4.94
CA CYS A 86 8.27 0.29 -3.69
C CYS A 86 9.11 -0.07 -2.48
N ARG A 87 9.94 -1.11 -2.56
CA ARG A 87 10.84 -1.48 -1.47
C ARG A 87 11.82 -0.36 -1.17
N GLN A 88 12.34 0.29 -2.19
CA GLN A 88 13.25 1.42 -2.01
C GLN A 88 12.57 2.57 -1.29
N VAL A 89 11.36 2.94 -1.73
CA VAL A 89 10.59 4.02 -1.11
C VAL A 89 10.22 3.69 0.34
N ILE A 90 9.81 2.45 0.59
CA ILE A 90 9.49 2.01 1.95
C ILE A 90 10.71 2.15 2.85
N TRP A 91 11.87 1.71 2.37
CA TRP A 91 13.10 1.83 3.14
C TRP A 91 13.46 3.29 3.43
N ASP A 92 13.35 4.15 2.41
CA ASP A 92 13.70 5.56 2.56
C ASP A 92 12.78 6.28 3.56
N LEU A 93 11.48 5.98 3.54
CA LEU A 93 10.49 6.71 4.35
C LEU A 93 10.18 6.04 5.68
N CYS A 94 10.30 4.73 5.76
CA CYS A 94 9.84 3.96 6.92
C CYS A 94 10.96 3.17 7.60
N ASN A 95 12.08 2.95 6.92
CA ASN A 95 13.13 2.04 7.33
C ASN A 95 12.57 0.61 7.44
N ASP A 96 12.94 -0.13 8.48
CA ASP A 96 12.54 -1.53 8.65
C ASP A 96 11.22 -1.61 9.42
N ILE A 97 10.11 -1.64 8.69
CA ILE A 97 8.78 -1.78 9.31
C ILE A 97 8.17 -3.13 8.96
N LYS A 98 7.18 -3.55 9.76
CA LYS A 98 6.40 -4.76 9.45
C LYS A 98 5.48 -4.51 8.27
N ILE A 99 5.47 -5.46 7.33
CA ILE A 99 4.58 -5.42 6.17
C ILE A 99 3.71 -6.68 6.22
N TYR A 100 2.41 -6.46 6.31
CA TYR A 100 1.42 -7.53 6.30
C TYR A 100 0.89 -7.67 4.88
N ILE A 101 0.94 -8.89 4.33
CA ILE A 101 0.45 -9.16 2.98
C ILE A 101 -0.81 -9.98 3.07
N SER A 102 -1.88 -9.50 2.44
CA SER A 102 -3.20 -10.10 2.49
C SER A 102 -3.71 -10.38 1.09
N LYS A 103 -4.33 -11.55 0.93
CA LYS A 103 -5.07 -11.86 -0.28
C LYS A 103 -6.46 -11.25 -0.20
N SER A 104 -7.18 -11.24 -1.33
CA SER A 104 -8.53 -10.68 -1.43
C SER A 104 -9.54 -11.35 -0.49
N PHE A 105 -9.25 -12.53 0.00
CA PHE A 105 -10.15 -13.29 0.86
C PHE A 105 -9.80 -13.17 2.35
N PHE A 106 -9.18 -12.07 2.74
CA PHE A 106 -8.90 -11.75 4.13
C PHE A 106 -7.91 -12.69 4.80
N ARG A 107 -7.08 -13.36 4.03
CA ARG A 107 -5.97 -14.13 4.59
C ARG A 107 -4.78 -13.26 4.81
N VAL A 108 -4.23 -13.32 6.00
CA VAL A 108 -2.98 -12.66 6.34
C VAL A 108 -1.88 -13.70 6.29
N ILE A 109 -0.82 -13.36 5.61
CA ILE A 109 0.33 -14.24 5.44
C ILE A 109 1.45 -13.85 6.40
#